data_d44da9db81474bcc3d6fb8cb18f8503a
#
_entry.id   d44da9db81474bcc3d6fb8cb18f8503a
#
_cell.length_a   1.000
_cell.length_b   1.000
_cell.length_c   1.000
_cell.angle_alpha   90.00
_cell.angle_beta   90.00
_cell.angle_gamma   90.00
#
_symmetry.space_group_name_H-M   'P 1'
#
loop_
_entity.id
_entity.type
_entity.pdbx_description
1 polymer ?
#
loop_
_entity_poly.entity_id
_entity_poly.type
_entity_poly.pdbx_seq_one_letter_code
_entity_poly.pdbx_strand_id
1 'polypeptide(L)'
;YPEHRRLFNPKVFHVVFLDQRGSGRSKPFASTFKNNTDKLIEDFELLRKKLLIEKFILFGGSWGSTLALSYGIKYPNNCIGFVLRGVFLGTKDEVNWFLYDMGRFYPEAYEKFKNFIVEEKRDNLFDAYYELLFGKDIKSMESAAKNWVNYENSCSSLFFSKTEEYNSPLSLAKLECHYFKNDCFLPNNHILKNLYRISHLPVRIIQGRHDVICPPNTAYNLKSKW
;
A
#
# COMPACT_ATOMS: atom_id res chain seq x y z
N TYR A 1 2.45 15.24 5.52
CA TYR A 1 1.34 15.24 4.54
C TYR A 1 0.34 16.34 4.87
N PRO A 2 0.58 17.61 4.44
CA PRO A 2 -0.31 18.74 4.74
C PRO A 2 -1.74 18.52 4.22
N GLU A 3 -1.89 17.88 3.04
CA GLU A 3 -3.19 17.63 2.41
C GLU A 3 -4.04 16.68 3.25
N HIS A 4 -3.45 15.62 3.82
CA HIS A 4 -4.19 14.67 4.64
C HIS A 4 -4.76 15.31 5.92
N ARG A 5 -4.11 16.34 6.46
CA ARG A 5 -4.62 17.07 7.63
C ARG A 5 -5.95 17.79 7.35
N ARG A 6 -6.18 18.20 6.09
CA ARG A 6 -7.42 18.89 5.68
C ARG A 6 -8.66 17.98 5.71
N LEU A 7 -8.45 16.66 5.73
CA LEU A 7 -9.54 15.69 5.82
C LEU A 7 -10.17 15.61 7.22
N PHE A 8 -9.54 16.19 8.23
CA PHE A 8 -9.95 16.05 9.62
C PHE A 8 -10.20 17.41 10.26
N ASN A 9 -11.33 17.53 10.95
CA ASN A 9 -11.60 18.70 11.76
C ASN A 9 -10.78 18.64 13.07
N PRO A 10 -9.79 19.52 13.28
CA PRO A 10 -8.91 19.47 14.46
C PRO A 10 -9.62 19.79 15.78
N LYS A 11 -10.84 20.34 15.72
CA LYS A 11 -11.67 20.58 16.92
C LYS A 11 -12.38 19.31 17.40
N VAL A 12 -12.45 18.28 16.55
CA VAL A 12 -13.17 17.03 16.81
C VAL A 12 -12.23 15.84 16.94
N PHE A 13 -11.15 15.83 16.12
CA PHE A 13 -10.26 14.68 15.99
C PHE A 13 -8.84 15.01 16.46
N HIS A 14 -8.31 14.14 17.31
CA HIS A 14 -6.88 14.03 17.52
C HIS A 14 -6.33 13.00 16.52
N VAL A 15 -5.55 13.47 15.54
CA VAL A 15 -5.07 12.61 14.44
C VAL A 15 -3.59 12.32 14.59
N VAL A 16 -3.24 11.04 14.53
CA VAL A 16 -1.85 10.56 14.55
C VAL A 16 -1.48 10.08 13.17
N PHE A 17 -0.51 10.72 12.54
CA PHE A 17 0.08 10.30 11.26
C PHE A 17 1.38 9.55 11.52
N LEU A 18 1.46 8.33 11.03
CA LEU A 18 2.65 7.49 11.14
C LEU A 18 3.30 7.29 9.76
N ASP A 19 4.55 7.73 9.63
CA ASP A 19 5.41 7.27 8.54
C ASP A 19 5.91 5.87 8.90
N GLN A 20 5.56 4.86 8.11
CA GLN A 20 5.91 3.46 8.37
C GLN A 20 7.43 3.26 8.30
N ARG A 21 7.91 2.11 8.81
CA ARG A 21 9.33 1.73 8.72
C ARG A 21 9.83 1.88 7.28
N GLY A 22 10.97 2.53 7.10
CA GLY A 22 11.60 2.73 5.80
C GLY A 22 10.98 3.84 4.95
N SER A 23 9.84 4.43 5.33
CA SER A 23 9.15 5.45 4.56
C SER A 23 9.17 6.83 5.23
N GLY A 24 8.98 7.87 4.42
CA GLY A 24 8.84 9.24 4.88
C GLY A 24 10.02 9.69 5.74
N ARG A 25 9.73 10.14 6.97
CA ARG A 25 10.73 10.61 7.94
C ARG A 25 11.30 9.50 8.82
N SER A 26 10.71 8.29 8.79
CA SER A 26 11.18 7.15 9.56
C SER A 26 12.53 6.64 9.05
N LYS A 27 13.41 6.27 9.97
CA LYS A 27 14.77 5.81 9.67
C LYS A 27 14.97 4.34 10.12
N PRO A 28 15.83 3.57 9.43
CA PRO A 28 16.60 3.92 8.21
C PRO A 28 15.70 4.02 6.98
N PHE A 29 15.99 4.99 6.09
CA PHE A 29 15.24 5.24 4.87
C PHE A 29 15.34 4.06 3.90
N ALA A 30 14.22 3.70 3.23
CA ALA A 30 14.10 2.59 2.28
C ALA A 30 14.57 1.22 2.84
N SER A 31 14.62 1.06 4.16
CA SER A 31 15.08 -0.17 4.80
C SER A 31 13.97 -1.22 4.84
N THR A 32 14.32 -2.43 4.42
CA THR A 32 13.48 -3.62 4.53
C THR A 32 13.84 -4.51 5.73
N PHE A 33 14.86 -4.13 6.49
CA PHE A 33 15.27 -4.89 7.67
C PHE A 33 14.18 -4.88 8.75
N LYS A 34 13.75 -6.07 9.16
CA LYS A 34 12.63 -6.24 10.11
C LYS A 34 11.39 -5.44 9.70
N ASN A 35 11.15 -5.29 8.40
CA ASN A 35 10.01 -4.56 7.85
C ASN A 35 9.04 -5.56 7.22
N ASN A 36 8.01 -5.90 7.97
CA ASN A 36 6.93 -6.81 7.58
C ASN A 36 5.63 -6.39 8.27
N THR A 37 4.51 -6.93 7.83
CA THR A 37 3.18 -6.56 8.32
C THR A 37 3.03 -6.70 9.82
N ASP A 38 3.52 -7.78 10.41
CA ASP A 38 3.46 -7.97 11.87
C ASP A 38 4.23 -6.88 12.62
N LYS A 39 5.42 -6.49 12.14
CA LYS A 39 6.22 -5.43 12.76
C LYS A 39 5.59 -4.06 12.61
N LEU A 40 4.90 -3.79 11.52
CA LEU A 40 4.12 -2.55 11.38
C LEU A 40 2.95 -2.52 12.37
N ILE A 41 2.26 -3.64 12.54
CA ILE A 41 1.18 -3.76 13.54
C ILE A 41 1.72 -3.55 14.97
N GLU A 42 2.89 -4.10 15.29
CA GLU A 42 3.56 -3.88 16.57
C GLU A 42 3.92 -2.41 16.79
N ASP A 43 4.36 -1.69 15.75
CA ASP A 43 4.65 -0.26 15.82
C ASP A 43 3.38 0.56 16.13
N PHE A 44 2.24 0.24 15.51
CA PHE A 44 0.96 0.87 15.83
C PHE A 44 0.58 0.65 17.29
N GLU A 45 0.70 -0.57 17.78
CA GLU A 45 0.36 -0.90 19.16
C GLU A 45 1.30 -0.21 20.17
N LEU A 46 2.59 -0.14 19.84
CA LEU A 46 3.57 0.60 20.64
C LEU A 46 3.24 2.09 20.70
N LEU A 47 2.91 2.69 19.55
CA LEU A 47 2.53 4.09 19.45
C LEU A 47 1.23 4.38 20.22
N ARG A 48 0.21 3.53 20.06
CA ARG A 48 -1.05 3.62 20.81
C ARG A 48 -0.81 3.68 22.31
N LYS A 49 -0.02 2.72 22.82
CA LYS A 49 0.33 2.65 24.26
C LYS A 49 1.11 3.87 24.72
N LYS A 50 2.11 4.30 23.95
CA LYS A 50 2.94 5.47 24.26
C LYS A 50 2.13 6.76 24.32
N LEU A 51 1.09 6.89 23.49
CA LEU A 51 0.20 8.03 23.46
C LEU A 51 -1.00 7.89 24.42
N LEU A 52 -1.07 6.81 25.21
CA LEU A 52 -2.16 6.52 26.13
C LEU A 52 -3.55 6.51 25.48
N ILE A 53 -3.61 6.08 24.21
CA ILE A 53 -4.86 5.96 23.46
C ILE A 53 -5.49 4.62 23.80
N GLU A 54 -6.70 4.61 24.34
CA GLU A 54 -7.44 3.38 24.65
C GLU A 54 -7.93 2.71 23.37
N LYS A 55 -8.70 3.44 22.55
CA LYS A 55 -9.25 2.98 21.27
C LYS A 55 -9.16 4.09 20.23
N PHE A 56 -9.14 3.71 18.95
CA PHE A 56 -9.06 4.67 17.86
C PHE A 56 -9.78 4.18 16.59
N ILE A 57 -10.08 5.13 15.71
CA ILE A 57 -10.54 4.86 14.36
C ILE A 57 -9.31 4.71 13.47
N LEU A 58 -9.27 3.67 12.66
CA LEU A 58 -8.24 3.45 11.66
C LEU A 58 -8.65 4.07 10.34
N PHE A 59 -7.81 4.98 9.82
CA PHE A 59 -7.96 5.57 8.49
C PHE A 59 -6.84 5.07 7.60
N GLY A 60 -7.17 4.36 6.52
CA GLY A 60 -6.19 3.79 5.61
C GLY A 60 -6.63 3.79 4.16
N GLY A 61 -5.68 4.08 3.26
CA GLY A 61 -5.88 3.98 1.82
C GLY A 61 -4.86 3.05 1.18
N SER A 62 -5.26 2.31 0.12
CA SER A 62 -4.38 1.38 -0.58
C SER A 62 -3.74 0.38 0.41
N TRP A 63 -2.42 0.24 0.44
CA TRP A 63 -1.68 -0.51 1.46
C TRP A 63 -2.11 -0.18 2.89
N GLY A 64 -2.44 1.09 3.16
CA GLY A 64 -2.94 1.51 4.48
C GLY A 64 -4.26 0.86 4.86
N SER A 65 -5.11 0.45 3.91
CA SER A 65 -6.33 -0.31 4.19
C SER A 65 -6.01 -1.75 4.60
N THR A 66 -5.03 -2.39 3.95
CA THR A 66 -4.50 -3.70 4.34
C THR A 66 -3.99 -3.68 5.78
N LEU A 67 -3.17 -2.68 6.09
CA LEU A 67 -2.55 -2.55 7.41
C LEU A 67 -3.59 -2.23 8.50
N ALA A 68 -4.56 -1.36 8.22
CA ALA A 68 -5.66 -1.03 9.12
C ALA A 68 -6.50 -2.28 9.46
N LEU A 69 -6.87 -3.05 8.44
CA LEU A 69 -7.64 -4.29 8.61
C LEU A 69 -6.84 -5.35 9.36
N SER A 70 -5.55 -5.53 9.02
CA SER A 70 -4.67 -6.48 9.69
C SER A 70 -4.46 -6.13 11.17
N TYR A 71 -4.31 -4.84 11.48
CA TYR A 71 -4.27 -4.38 12.88
C TYR A 71 -5.57 -4.69 13.61
N GLY A 72 -6.71 -4.35 13.01
CA GLY A 72 -8.02 -4.60 13.62
C GLY A 72 -8.28 -6.09 13.88
N ILE A 73 -7.92 -6.95 12.93
CA ILE A 73 -8.01 -8.41 13.09
C ILE A 73 -7.16 -8.89 14.29
N LYS A 74 -5.98 -8.32 14.50
CA LYS A 74 -5.09 -8.69 15.62
C LYS A 74 -5.55 -8.09 16.94
N TYR A 75 -6.07 -6.84 16.93
CA TYR A 75 -6.46 -6.09 18.13
C TYR A 75 -7.88 -5.49 18.02
N PRO A 76 -8.93 -6.30 17.84
CA PRO A 76 -10.29 -5.78 17.60
C PRO A 76 -10.81 -4.88 18.74
N ASN A 77 -10.44 -5.19 19.97
CA ASN A 77 -10.87 -4.43 21.15
C ASN A 77 -10.27 -3.01 21.24
N ASN A 78 -9.20 -2.72 20.48
CA ASN A 78 -8.57 -1.42 20.43
C ASN A 78 -9.13 -0.53 19.31
N CYS A 79 -10.09 -1.05 18.54
CA CYS A 79 -10.67 -0.35 17.39
C CYS A 79 -12.06 0.18 17.72
N ILE A 80 -12.34 1.41 17.28
CA ILE A 80 -13.70 2.00 17.27
C ILE A 80 -14.37 1.69 15.92
N GLY A 81 -13.60 1.68 14.83
CA GLY A 81 -14.09 1.46 13.47
C GLY A 81 -13.03 1.79 12.43
N PHE A 82 -13.44 1.75 11.17
CA PHE A 82 -12.55 1.89 10.02
C PHE A 82 -13.09 2.90 9.01
N VAL A 83 -12.18 3.67 8.41
CA VAL A 83 -12.41 4.45 7.21
C VAL A 83 -11.37 4.01 6.17
N LEU A 84 -11.82 3.35 5.13
CA LEU A 84 -10.98 2.71 4.13
C LEU A 84 -11.17 3.38 2.77
N ARG A 85 -10.08 3.65 2.06
CA ARG A 85 -10.11 4.28 0.74
C ARG A 85 -9.25 3.48 -0.24
N GLY A 86 -9.76 3.25 -1.48
CA GLY A 86 -9.00 2.49 -2.48
C GLY A 86 -8.54 1.17 -1.88
N VAL A 87 -9.51 0.27 -1.60
CA VAL A 87 -9.25 -0.93 -0.80
C VAL A 87 -8.29 -1.88 -1.52
N PHE A 88 -7.23 -2.24 -0.82
CA PHE A 88 -6.28 -3.27 -1.19
C PHE A 88 -6.21 -4.29 -0.04
N LEU A 89 -6.24 -5.58 -0.34
CA LEU A 89 -6.25 -6.66 0.66
C LEU A 89 -4.94 -7.44 0.72
N GLY A 90 -3.97 -7.10 -0.14
CA GLY A 90 -2.66 -7.72 -0.19
C GLY A 90 -2.68 -9.16 -0.71
N THR A 91 -3.56 -9.46 -1.65
CA THR A 91 -3.67 -10.78 -2.27
C THR A 91 -2.75 -10.92 -3.48
N LYS A 92 -2.41 -12.16 -3.84
CA LYS A 92 -1.62 -12.44 -5.06
C LYS A 92 -2.32 -11.95 -6.33
N ASP A 93 -3.63 -12.06 -6.39
CA ASP A 93 -4.41 -11.62 -7.55
C ASP A 93 -4.32 -10.09 -7.72
N GLU A 94 -4.34 -9.33 -6.63
CA GLU A 94 -4.16 -7.87 -6.67
C GLU A 94 -2.73 -7.47 -7.07
N VAL A 95 -1.72 -8.20 -6.61
CA VAL A 95 -0.33 -8.00 -7.03
C VAL A 95 -0.16 -8.34 -8.52
N ASN A 96 -0.72 -9.44 -9.01
CA ASN A 96 -0.71 -9.80 -10.42
C ASN A 96 -1.46 -8.77 -11.28
N TRP A 97 -2.60 -8.28 -10.79
CA TRP A 97 -3.32 -7.20 -11.44
C TRP A 97 -2.43 -5.97 -11.63
N PHE A 98 -1.77 -5.51 -10.57
CA PHE A 98 -0.86 -4.36 -10.62
C PHE A 98 0.28 -4.56 -11.62
N LEU A 99 0.92 -5.73 -11.61
CA LEU A 99 2.12 -6.00 -12.39
C LEU A 99 1.84 -6.28 -13.88
N TYR A 100 0.69 -6.89 -14.21
CA TYR A 100 0.47 -7.47 -15.54
C TYR A 100 -0.85 -7.06 -16.19
N ASP A 101 -1.93 -6.92 -15.43
CA ASP A 101 -3.27 -6.71 -16.01
C ASP A 101 -3.68 -5.24 -16.10
N MET A 102 -3.27 -4.41 -15.15
CA MET A 102 -3.60 -2.99 -15.09
C MET A 102 -3.11 -2.23 -16.33
N GLY A 103 -2.01 -2.67 -16.93
CA GLY A 103 -1.47 -2.14 -18.17
C GLY A 103 -2.41 -2.17 -19.37
N ARG A 104 -3.48 -3.00 -19.33
CA ARG A 104 -4.54 -2.99 -20.37
C ARG A 104 -5.29 -1.67 -20.46
N PHE A 105 -5.34 -0.93 -19.37
CA PHE A 105 -5.97 0.40 -19.30
C PHE A 105 -5.00 1.54 -19.58
N TYR A 106 -3.69 1.29 -19.42
CA TYR A 106 -2.61 2.27 -19.60
C TYR A 106 -1.44 1.65 -20.40
N PRO A 107 -1.69 1.27 -21.68
CA PRO A 107 -0.70 0.53 -22.47
C PRO A 107 0.61 1.28 -22.64
N GLU A 108 0.58 2.62 -22.79
CA GLU A 108 1.78 3.42 -22.98
C GLU A 108 2.65 3.46 -21.70
N ALA A 109 2.02 3.48 -20.54
CA ALA A 109 2.73 3.42 -19.26
C ALA A 109 3.31 2.02 -19.03
N TYR A 110 2.54 0.98 -19.37
CA TYR A 110 2.97 -0.40 -19.25
C TYR A 110 4.12 -0.74 -20.20
N GLU A 111 4.09 -0.27 -21.44
CA GLU A 111 5.20 -0.45 -22.38
C GLU A 111 6.51 0.17 -21.85
N LYS A 112 6.44 1.37 -21.28
CA LYS A 112 7.61 1.98 -20.65
C LYS A 112 8.11 1.17 -19.47
N PHE A 113 7.20 0.70 -18.63
CA PHE A 113 7.51 -0.15 -17.49
C PHE A 113 8.17 -1.46 -17.93
N LYS A 114 7.59 -2.17 -18.90
CA LYS A 114 8.10 -3.42 -19.46
C LYS A 114 9.43 -3.23 -20.18
N ASN A 115 9.53 -2.23 -21.06
CA ASN A 115 10.70 -1.99 -21.91
C ASN A 115 11.92 -1.45 -21.16
N PHE A 116 11.75 -0.99 -19.93
CA PHE A 116 12.87 -0.66 -19.05
C PHE A 116 13.70 -1.91 -18.70
N ILE A 117 13.07 -3.08 -18.66
CA ILE A 117 13.72 -4.37 -18.42
C ILE A 117 14.25 -4.91 -19.74
N VAL A 118 15.48 -5.43 -19.71
CA VAL A 118 16.10 -6.11 -20.87
C VAL A 118 15.21 -7.26 -21.35
N GLU A 119 15.18 -7.47 -22.66
CA GLU A 119 14.20 -8.35 -23.31
C GLU A 119 14.19 -9.77 -22.72
N GLU A 120 15.35 -10.32 -22.46
CA GLU A 120 15.55 -11.68 -21.94
C GLU A 120 14.97 -11.90 -20.53
N LYS A 121 14.65 -10.82 -19.79
CA LYS A 121 14.10 -10.89 -18.45
C LYS A 121 12.63 -10.46 -18.38
N ARG A 122 12.00 -10.10 -19.50
CA ARG A 122 10.62 -9.58 -19.53
C ARG A 122 9.54 -10.59 -19.21
N ASP A 123 9.84 -11.88 -19.32
CA ASP A 123 8.91 -12.95 -18.96
C ASP A 123 8.62 -12.99 -17.44
N ASN A 124 9.52 -12.43 -16.64
CA ASN A 124 9.33 -12.26 -15.22
C ASN A 124 9.71 -10.83 -14.79
N LEU A 125 8.85 -9.87 -15.13
CA LEU A 125 9.08 -8.45 -14.83
C LEU A 125 9.30 -8.20 -13.34
N PHE A 126 8.56 -8.91 -12.49
CA PHE A 126 8.63 -8.71 -11.06
C PHE A 126 10.03 -9.05 -10.51
N ASP A 127 10.56 -10.22 -10.84
CA ASP A 127 11.89 -10.62 -10.37
C ASP A 127 12.99 -9.75 -10.98
N ALA A 128 12.83 -9.30 -12.23
CA ALA A 128 13.78 -8.38 -12.85
C ALA A 128 13.83 -7.03 -12.13
N TYR A 129 12.68 -6.45 -11.77
CA TYR A 129 12.63 -5.24 -10.94
C TYR A 129 13.20 -5.47 -9.54
N TYR A 130 12.89 -6.61 -8.93
CA TYR A 130 13.43 -6.96 -7.62
C TYR A 130 14.96 -7.00 -7.64
N GLU A 131 15.56 -7.66 -8.63
CA GLU A 131 17.03 -7.72 -8.79
C GLU A 131 17.65 -6.32 -8.92
N LEU A 132 17.03 -5.42 -9.68
CA LEU A 132 17.51 -4.05 -9.83
C LEU A 132 17.37 -3.24 -8.54
N LEU A 133 16.21 -3.31 -7.88
CA LEU A 133 15.89 -2.54 -6.67
C LEU A 133 16.73 -2.99 -5.46
N PHE A 134 17.18 -4.24 -5.43
CA PHE A 134 18.00 -4.81 -4.36
C PHE A 134 19.45 -5.09 -4.78
N GLY A 135 19.82 -4.68 -5.99
CA GLY A 135 21.17 -4.78 -6.51
C GLY A 135 22.15 -3.82 -5.81
N LYS A 136 23.42 -3.92 -6.22
CA LYS A 136 24.51 -3.08 -5.68
C LYS A 136 24.73 -1.79 -6.48
N ASP A 137 24.31 -1.75 -7.73
CA ASP A 137 24.45 -0.56 -8.57
C ASP A 137 23.38 0.48 -8.25
N ILE A 138 23.82 1.58 -7.62
CA ILE A 138 22.95 2.65 -7.14
C ILE A 138 22.19 3.30 -8.30
N LYS A 139 22.84 3.51 -9.45
CA LYS A 139 22.19 4.16 -10.60
C LYS A 139 21.06 3.32 -11.20
N SER A 140 21.30 2.03 -11.35
CA SER A 140 20.27 1.08 -11.81
C SER A 140 19.12 0.98 -10.82
N MET A 141 19.41 0.95 -9.52
CA MET A 141 18.41 0.91 -8.45
C MET A 141 17.51 2.17 -8.46
N GLU A 142 18.10 3.37 -8.54
CA GLU A 142 17.34 4.63 -8.58
C GLU A 142 16.50 4.74 -9.87
N SER A 143 17.05 4.30 -11.00
CA SER A 143 16.34 4.29 -12.29
C SER A 143 15.17 3.33 -12.28
N ALA A 144 15.35 2.13 -11.73
CA ALA A 144 14.28 1.14 -11.57
C ALA A 144 13.18 1.67 -10.63
N ALA A 145 13.56 2.27 -9.50
CA ALA A 145 12.62 2.86 -8.56
C ALA A 145 11.79 4.00 -9.21
N LYS A 146 12.43 4.88 -9.96
CA LYS A 146 11.74 5.96 -10.68
C LYS A 146 10.76 5.39 -11.71
N ASN A 147 11.17 4.36 -12.45
CA ASN A 147 10.31 3.76 -13.46
C ASN A 147 9.10 3.03 -12.86
N TRP A 148 9.29 2.31 -11.75
CA TRP A 148 8.23 1.68 -10.97
C TRP A 148 7.17 2.69 -10.52
N VAL A 149 7.61 3.76 -9.86
CA VAL A 149 6.72 4.81 -9.34
C VAL A 149 6.03 5.58 -10.48
N ASN A 150 6.71 5.81 -11.59
CA ASN A 150 6.10 6.46 -12.75
C ASN A 150 4.96 5.61 -13.35
N TYR A 151 5.12 4.29 -13.39
CA TYR A 151 4.06 3.39 -13.83
C TYR A 151 2.84 3.49 -12.91
N GLU A 152 3.02 3.34 -11.60
CA GLU A 152 1.95 3.48 -10.62
C GLU A 152 1.23 4.84 -10.71
N ASN A 153 2.00 5.93 -10.73
CA ASN A 153 1.45 7.28 -10.83
C ASN A 153 0.66 7.50 -12.13
N SER A 154 1.14 6.95 -13.25
CA SER A 154 0.41 7.04 -14.53
C SER A 154 -0.95 6.35 -14.45
N CYS A 155 -1.06 5.28 -13.68
CA CYS A 155 -2.29 4.52 -13.50
C CYS A 155 -3.20 5.08 -12.38
N SER A 156 -2.70 6.00 -11.56
CA SER A 156 -3.44 6.57 -10.42
C SER A 156 -4.37 7.72 -10.79
N SER A 157 -4.34 8.21 -12.03
CA SER A 157 -5.13 9.35 -12.50
C SER A 157 -5.86 9.02 -13.80
N LEU A 158 -7.11 9.48 -13.92
CA LEU A 158 -7.88 9.39 -15.17
C LEU A 158 -7.35 10.32 -16.27
N PHE A 159 -6.72 11.42 -15.88
CA PHE A 159 -6.14 12.38 -16.80
C PHE A 159 -4.62 12.38 -16.62
N PHE A 160 -3.92 12.37 -17.74
CA PHE A 160 -2.48 12.50 -17.73
C PHE A 160 -2.08 13.84 -17.08
N SER A 161 -1.66 13.78 -15.84
CA SER A 161 -0.98 14.90 -15.19
C SER A 161 0.52 14.73 -15.39
N LYS A 162 1.25 15.81 -15.64
CA LYS A 162 2.71 15.77 -15.52
C LYS A 162 3.00 15.21 -14.12
N THR A 163 3.68 14.08 -14.07
CA THR A 163 4.03 13.40 -12.83
C THR A 163 4.65 14.41 -11.86
N GLU A 164 3.96 14.65 -10.74
CA GLU A 164 4.60 15.33 -9.62
C GLU A 164 5.87 14.54 -9.27
N GLU A 165 7.00 15.21 -9.18
CA GLU A 165 8.25 14.54 -8.76
C GLU A 165 8.03 13.94 -7.38
N TYR A 166 7.94 12.62 -7.33
CA TYR A 166 7.81 11.91 -6.07
C TYR A 166 9.10 12.10 -5.28
N ASN A 167 9.00 12.73 -4.11
CA ASN A 167 10.17 13.10 -3.29
C ASN A 167 10.99 11.89 -2.81
N SER A 168 10.55 10.65 -3.05
CA SER A 168 11.22 9.45 -2.54
C SER A 168 10.85 8.18 -3.31
N PRO A 169 11.10 8.09 -4.63
CA PRO A 169 10.72 6.91 -5.42
C PRO A 169 11.37 5.63 -4.90
N LEU A 170 12.60 5.70 -4.42
CA LEU A 170 13.34 4.54 -3.92
C LEU A 170 12.66 3.86 -2.73
N SER A 171 12.17 4.64 -1.77
CA SER A 171 11.49 4.07 -0.60
C SER A 171 10.20 3.36 -1.01
N LEU A 172 9.37 3.99 -1.85
CA LEU A 172 8.11 3.41 -2.30
C LEU A 172 8.37 2.11 -3.06
N ALA A 173 9.15 2.16 -4.14
CA ALA A 173 9.41 1.00 -4.99
C ALA A 173 10.06 -0.17 -4.22
N LYS A 174 11.06 0.10 -3.38
CA LYS A 174 11.70 -0.96 -2.57
C LYS A 174 10.75 -1.60 -1.57
N LEU A 175 9.95 -0.81 -0.88
CA LEU A 175 9.02 -1.35 0.12
C LEU A 175 7.89 -2.12 -0.56
N GLU A 176 7.26 -1.61 -1.61
CA GLU A 176 6.24 -2.35 -2.35
C GLU A 176 6.77 -3.66 -2.92
N CYS A 177 7.90 -3.60 -3.60
CA CYS A 177 8.51 -4.79 -4.17
C CYS A 177 8.88 -5.82 -3.08
N HIS A 178 9.37 -5.36 -1.92
CA HIS A 178 9.64 -6.23 -0.77
C HIS A 178 8.37 -6.89 -0.22
N TYR A 179 7.29 -6.13 -0.09
CA TYR A 179 6.02 -6.67 0.40
C TYR A 179 5.38 -7.62 -0.62
N PHE A 180 5.38 -7.28 -1.89
CA PHE A 180 4.85 -8.13 -2.94
C PHE A 180 5.62 -9.45 -3.06
N LYS A 181 6.96 -9.42 -2.96
CA LYS A 181 7.80 -10.62 -2.99
C LYS A 181 7.50 -11.59 -1.84
N ASN A 182 7.00 -11.08 -0.74
CA ASN A 182 6.71 -11.86 0.46
C ASN A 182 5.20 -11.98 0.72
N ASP A 183 4.36 -11.96 -0.32
CA ASP A 183 2.90 -12.06 -0.20
C ASP A 183 2.31 -11.09 0.84
N CYS A 184 2.84 -9.86 0.91
CA CYS A 184 2.52 -8.85 1.92
C CYS A 184 2.73 -9.35 3.38
N PHE A 185 3.51 -10.40 3.58
CA PHE A 185 3.68 -11.10 4.86
C PHE A 185 2.36 -11.50 5.51
N LEU A 186 1.37 -11.84 4.68
CA LEU A 186 0.05 -12.28 5.10
C LEU A 186 -0.26 -13.68 4.53
N PRO A 187 -0.90 -14.55 5.30
CA PRO A 187 -1.45 -15.79 4.76
C PRO A 187 -2.45 -15.52 3.65
N ASN A 188 -2.58 -16.46 2.72
CA ASN A 188 -3.52 -16.32 1.59
C ASN A 188 -4.94 -15.97 2.06
N ASN A 189 -5.50 -14.90 1.50
CA ASN A 189 -6.82 -14.34 1.84
C ASN A 189 -7.00 -14.02 3.34
N HIS A 190 -5.92 -13.63 4.00
CA HIS A 190 -5.89 -13.40 5.45
C HIS A 190 -7.04 -12.50 5.93
N ILE A 191 -7.25 -11.37 5.28
CA ILE A 191 -8.24 -10.38 5.71
C ILE A 191 -9.65 -10.95 5.60
N LEU A 192 -10.03 -11.48 4.44
CA LEU A 192 -11.41 -11.98 4.24
C LEU A 192 -11.71 -13.22 5.10
N LYS A 193 -10.71 -14.08 5.36
CA LYS A 193 -10.86 -15.24 6.24
C LYS A 193 -11.05 -14.88 7.72
N ASN A 194 -10.49 -13.75 8.14
CA ASN A 194 -10.54 -13.30 9.53
C ASN A 194 -11.48 -12.11 9.76
N LEU A 195 -12.26 -11.74 8.77
CA LEU A 195 -13.14 -10.57 8.81
C LEU A 195 -14.18 -10.63 9.95
N TYR A 196 -14.61 -11.84 10.31
CA TYR A 196 -15.55 -12.09 11.41
C TYR A 196 -15.09 -11.49 12.76
N ARG A 197 -13.80 -11.26 12.92
CA ARG A 197 -13.22 -10.66 14.15
C ARG A 197 -13.50 -9.17 14.28
N ILE A 198 -13.80 -8.48 13.18
CA ILE A 198 -13.98 -7.03 13.12
C ILE A 198 -15.28 -6.60 12.44
N SER A 199 -16.05 -7.52 11.86
CA SER A 199 -17.27 -7.21 11.13
C SER A 199 -18.39 -6.59 11.97
N HIS A 200 -18.31 -6.71 13.29
CA HIS A 200 -19.21 -6.04 14.23
C HIS A 200 -18.87 -4.54 14.44
N LEU A 201 -17.69 -4.09 13.99
CA LEU A 201 -17.26 -2.69 14.10
C LEU A 201 -17.74 -1.85 12.90
N PRO A 202 -18.01 -0.56 13.10
CA PRO A 202 -18.39 0.33 12.00
C PRO A 202 -17.29 0.44 10.95
N VAL A 203 -17.69 0.44 9.67
CA VAL A 203 -16.79 0.70 8.54
C VAL A 203 -17.39 1.73 7.59
N ARG A 204 -16.52 2.59 7.03
CA ARG A 204 -16.83 3.43 5.87
C ARG A 204 -15.83 3.10 4.79
N ILE A 205 -16.32 2.71 3.62
CA ILE A 205 -15.50 2.38 2.45
C ILE A 205 -15.74 3.45 1.39
N ILE A 206 -14.66 4.09 0.96
CA ILE A 206 -14.65 5.12 -0.09
C ILE A 206 -13.86 4.55 -1.26
N GLN A 207 -14.55 4.31 -2.38
CA GLN A 207 -13.94 3.64 -3.53
C GLN A 207 -14.33 4.37 -4.83
N GLY A 208 -13.33 4.69 -5.63
CA GLY A 208 -13.54 5.22 -6.98
C GLY A 208 -14.14 4.14 -7.90
N ARG A 209 -15.16 4.49 -8.69
CA ARG A 209 -15.73 3.55 -9.67
C ARG A 209 -14.73 3.16 -10.74
N HIS A 210 -13.85 4.08 -11.11
CA HIS A 210 -12.83 3.91 -12.15
C HIS A 210 -11.41 3.80 -11.57
N ASP A 211 -11.31 3.38 -10.32
CA ASP A 211 -10.02 3.09 -9.70
C ASP A 211 -9.44 1.83 -10.34
N VAL A 212 -8.35 2.01 -11.09
CA VAL A 212 -7.69 0.90 -11.81
C VAL A 212 -6.62 0.27 -10.95
N ILE A 213 -5.98 1.02 -10.05
CA ILE A 213 -4.95 0.46 -9.15
C ILE A 213 -5.57 -0.47 -8.12
N CYS A 214 -6.64 0.00 -7.46
CA CYS A 214 -7.42 -0.81 -6.53
C CYS A 214 -8.84 -0.97 -7.08
N PRO A 215 -9.10 -1.97 -7.93
CA PRO A 215 -10.38 -2.11 -8.61
C PRO A 215 -11.56 -2.23 -7.63
N PRO A 216 -12.72 -1.65 -7.95
CA PRO A 216 -13.86 -1.56 -7.04
C PRO A 216 -14.46 -2.90 -6.62
N ASN A 217 -14.17 -3.99 -7.34
CA ASN A 217 -14.59 -5.34 -6.97
C ASN A 217 -14.01 -5.78 -5.61
N THR A 218 -12.78 -5.38 -5.28
CA THR A 218 -12.16 -5.67 -3.99
C THR A 218 -12.93 -5.02 -2.84
N ALA A 219 -13.25 -3.73 -2.98
CA ALA A 219 -14.06 -3.00 -1.99
C ALA A 219 -15.49 -3.57 -1.88
N TYR A 220 -16.09 -3.96 -3.00
CA TYR A 220 -17.40 -4.60 -3.03
C TYR A 220 -17.38 -5.95 -2.29
N ASN A 221 -16.38 -6.79 -2.55
CA ASN A 221 -16.21 -8.09 -1.89
C ASN A 221 -16.00 -7.93 -0.39
N LEU A 222 -15.18 -6.96 0.03
CA LEU A 222 -14.99 -6.65 1.44
C LEU A 222 -16.32 -6.24 2.09
N LYS A 223 -17.05 -5.30 1.46
CA LYS A 223 -18.32 -4.80 1.97
C LYS A 223 -19.37 -5.89 2.08
N SER A 224 -19.46 -6.79 1.09
CA SER A 224 -20.46 -7.86 1.06
C SER A 224 -20.27 -8.90 2.18
N LYS A 225 -19.04 -9.03 2.67
CA LYS A 225 -18.66 -9.97 3.76
C LYS A 225 -18.56 -9.30 5.12
N TRP A 226 -18.67 -7.97 5.16
CA TRP A 226 -18.57 -7.22 6.42
C TRP A 226 -19.79 -7.49 7.36
#